data_22897d458bb733bd774fd73a1f2b43f4
#
_entry.id   22897d458bb733bd774fd73a1f2b43f4
#
_cell.length_a   1.000
_cell.length_b   1.000
_cell.length_c   1.000
_cell.angle_alpha   90.00
_cell.angle_beta   90.00
_cell.angle_gamma   90.00
#
_symmetry.space_group_name_H-M   'P 1'
#
loop_
_entity.id
_entity.type
_entity.pdbx_description
1 polymer ?
#
loop_
_entity_poly.entity_id
_entity_poly.type
_entity_poly.pdbx_seq_one_letter_code
_entity_poly.pdbx_strand_id
1 'polypeptide(L)'
;MDNRSEVREFLMTRRARLTPEAVGLTAGTNRRVAGLRRSEVAAIAGVSVEYYAKLERGALAGASASVLDALSRALLLDEAEREHLLDL
;
A
#
# COMPACT_ATOMS: atom_id res chain seq x y z
N MET A 1 10.30 19.11 8.28
CA MET A 1 9.27 18.42 9.07
C MET A 1 9.10 17.00 8.57
N ASP A 2 8.99 16.06 9.49
CA ASP A 2 8.93 14.65 9.15
C ASP A 2 7.49 14.26 8.79
N ASN A 3 7.30 13.65 7.61
CA ASN A 3 5.98 13.21 7.16
C ASN A 3 5.75 11.69 7.33
N ARG A 4 6.58 11.02 8.12
CA ARG A 4 6.51 9.57 8.27
C ARG A 4 5.16 9.09 8.79
N SER A 5 4.61 9.79 9.79
CA SER A 5 3.30 9.44 10.35
C SER A 5 2.20 9.56 9.31
N GLU A 6 2.28 10.58 8.48
CA GLU A 6 1.31 10.81 7.41
C GLU A 6 1.37 9.71 6.35
N VAL A 7 2.59 9.34 5.92
CA VAL A 7 2.80 8.24 4.98
C VAL A 7 2.26 6.93 5.55
N ARG A 8 2.62 6.63 6.80
CA ARG A 8 2.17 5.42 7.48
C ARG A 8 0.65 5.34 7.52
N GLU A 9 0.01 6.40 7.98
CA GLU A 9 -1.45 6.44 8.08
C GLU A 9 -2.10 6.29 6.72
N PHE A 10 -1.59 6.98 5.71
CA PHE A 10 -2.12 6.90 4.36
C PHE A 10 -2.08 5.46 3.85
N LEU A 11 -0.91 4.83 3.88
CA LEU A 11 -0.75 3.48 3.33
C LEU A 11 -1.55 2.45 4.13
N MET A 12 -1.54 2.53 5.45
CA MET A 12 -2.26 1.58 6.30
C MET A 12 -3.77 1.68 6.11
N THR A 13 -4.31 2.89 6.02
CA THR A 13 -5.76 3.06 5.86
C THR A 13 -6.23 2.59 4.49
N ARG A 14 -5.44 2.84 3.44
CA ARG A 14 -5.80 2.37 2.09
C ARG A 14 -5.71 0.86 1.98
N ARG A 15 -4.69 0.25 2.60
CA ARG A 15 -4.58 -1.20 2.64
C ARG A 15 -5.75 -1.83 3.43
N ALA A 16 -6.12 -1.24 4.55
CA ALA A 16 -7.15 -1.78 5.44
C ALA A 16 -8.56 -1.76 4.82
N ARG A 17 -8.84 -0.84 3.91
CA ARG A 17 -10.17 -0.72 3.31
C ARG A 17 -10.42 -1.69 2.14
N LEU A 18 -9.37 -2.33 1.62
CA LEU A 18 -9.49 -3.23 0.48
C LEU A 18 -9.87 -4.64 0.94
N THR A 19 -10.75 -5.29 0.17
CA THR A 19 -11.02 -6.71 0.36
C THR A 19 -10.11 -7.51 -0.57
N PRO A 20 -9.78 -8.75 -0.21
CA PRO A 20 -9.00 -9.60 -1.12
C PRO A 20 -9.66 -9.75 -2.49
N GLU A 21 -10.98 -9.91 -2.51
CA GLU A 21 -11.74 -10.06 -3.75
C GLU A 21 -11.62 -8.85 -4.67
N ALA A 22 -11.51 -7.65 -4.10
CA ALA A 22 -11.39 -6.42 -4.89
C ALA A 22 -10.12 -6.40 -5.74
N VAL A 23 -9.09 -7.13 -5.33
CA VAL A 23 -7.82 -7.21 -6.06
C VAL A 23 -7.59 -8.59 -6.67
N GLY A 24 -8.64 -9.40 -6.78
CA GLY A 24 -8.58 -10.70 -7.44
C GLY A 24 -8.02 -11.83 -6.60
N LEU A 25 -7.97 -11.66 -5.28
CA LEU A 25 -7.51 -12.71 -4.37
C LEU A 25 -8.68 -13.43 -3.74
N THR A 26 -8.46 -14.67 -3.32
CA THR A 26 -9.45 -15.46 -2.59
C THR A 26 -9.19 -15.32 -1.09
N ALA A 27 -10.21 -14.91 -0.34
CA ALA A 27 -10.10 -14.80 1.11
C ALA A 27 -10.13 -16.19 1.74
N GLY A 28 -9.15 -16.48 2.59
CA GLY A 28 -9.16 -17.70 3.39
C GLY A 28 -10.14 -17.57 4.57
N THR A 29 -10.47 -18.71 5.18
CA THR A 29 -11.39 -18.75 6.31
C THR A 29 -10.79 -18.24 7.61
N ASN A 30 -9.45 -18.22 7.72
CA ASN A 30 -8.74 -17.84 8.95
C ASN A 30 -8.05 -16.50 8.82
N ARG A 31 -8.69 -15.58 8.12
CA ARG A 31 -8.09 -14.27 7.89
C ARG A 31 -8.22 -13.39 9.13
N ARG A 32 -7.09 -12.90 9.65
CA ARG A 32 -7.06 -12.09 10.88
C ARG A 32 -7.20 -10.59 10.63
N VAL A 33 -6.96 -10.14 9.39
CA VAL A 33 -7.07 -8.73 9.05
C VAL A 33 -8.29 -8.54 8.15
N ALA A 34 -9.00 -7.43 8.34
CA ALA A 34 -10.17 -7.11 7.54
C ALA A 34 -9.77 -6.73 6.10
N GLY A 35 -8.65 -6.03 5.96
CA GLY A 35 -8.13 -5.59 4.67
C GLY A 35 -7.09 -6.54 4.10
N LEU A 36 -6.25 -6.01 3.23
CA LEU A 36 -5.14 -6.78 2.67
C LEU A 36 -4.00 -6.92 3.68
N ARG A 37 -3.27 -8.01 3.56
CA ARG A 37 -2.01 -8.20 4.28
C ARG A 37 -0.91 -7.43 3.54
N ARG A 38 0.15 -7.05 4.26
CA ARG A 38 1.32 -6.41 3.64
C ARG A 38 1.90 -7.26 2.53
N SER A 39 2.00 -8.58 2.75
CA SER A 39 2.51 -9.51 1.74
C SER A 39 1.67 -9.50 0.47
N GLU A 40 0.37 -9.32 0.60
CA GLU A 40 -0.53 -9.27 -0.55
C GLU A 40 -0.31 -8.01 -1.37
N VAL A 41 -0.22 -6.86 -0.72
CA VAL A 41 0.06 -5.60 -1.42
C VAL A 41 1.43 -5.66 -2.09
N ALA A 42 2.44 -6.15 -1.38
CA ALA A 42 3.80 -6.28 -1.92
C ALA A 42 3.82 -7.15 -3.17
N ALA A 43 3.13 -8.30 -3.13
CA ALA A 43 3.08 -9.20 -4.27
C ALA A 43 2.42 -8.55 -5.49
N ILE A 44 1.31 -7.85 -5.28
CA ILE A 44 0.60 -7.17 -6.37
C ILE A 44 1.46 -6.05 -6.95
N ALA A 45 2.15 -5.29 -6.09
CA ALA A 45 3.00 -4.19 -6.51
C ALA A 45 4.34 -4.65 -7.10
N GLY A 46 4.67 -5.94 -6.96
CA GLY A 46 5.92 -6.48 -7.49
C GLY A 46 7.15 -6.10 -6.68
N VAL A 47 7.00 -5.90 -5.37
CA VAL A 47 8.11 -5.58 -4.47
C VAL A 47 8.17 -6.60 -3.34
N SER A 48 9.29 -6.63 -2.61
CA SER A 48 9.39 -7.52 -1.45
C SER A 48 8.52 -7.01 -0.31
N VAL A 49 8.09 -7.92 0.57
CA VAL A 49 7.29 -7.55 1.72
C VAL A 49 8.10 -6.66 2.67
N GLU A 50 9.40 -6.91 2.79
CA GLU A 50 10.30 -6.08 3.61
C GLU A 50 10.38 -4.66 3.08
N TYR A 51 10.48 -4.51 1.77
CA TYR A 51 10.50 -3.19 1.15
C TYR A 51 9.17 -2.46 1.34
N TYR A 52 8.06 -3.15 1.11
CA TYR A 52 6.75 -2.54 1.35
C TYR A 52 6.57 -2.13 2.81
N ALA A 53 6.99 -2.99 3.74
CA ALA A 53 6.92 -2.67 5.17
C ALA A 53 7.73 -1.42 5.52
N LYS A 54 8.88 -1.25 4.86
CA LYS A 54 9.71 -0.06 5.03
C LYS A 54 8.98 1.20 4.55
N LEU A 55 8.31 1.12 3.39
CA LEU A 55 7.51 2.23 2.89
C LEU A 55 6.38 2.58 3.86
N GLU A 56 5.71 1.56 4.40
CA GLU A 56 4.61 1.77 5.33
C GLU A 56 5.08 2.36 6.66
N ARG A 57 6.33 2.16 7.04
CA ARG A 57 6.92 2.83 8.20
C ARG A 57 7.27 4.30 7.93
N GLY A 58 7.03 4.78 6.73
CA GLY A 58 7.22 6.17 6.37
C GLY A 58 8.44 6.47 5.52
N ALA A 59 9.22 5.46 5.14
CA ALA A 59 10.43 5.67 4.34
C ALA A 59 10.10 5.74 2.85
N LEU A 60 9.31 6.74 2.47
CA LEU A 60 8.88 6.92 1.08
C LEU A 60 9.92 7.65 0.23
N ALA A 61 10.79 8.41 0.86
CA ALA A 61 11.87 9.11 0.15
C ALA A 61 12.77 8.11 -0.56
N GLY A 62 13.06 8.36 -1.80
CA GLY A 62 13.87 7.44 -2.61
C GLY A 62 13.07 6.37 -3.34
N ALA A 63 11.78 6.24 -3.09
CA ALA A 63 10.96 5.35 -3.89
C ALA A 63 10.84 5.90 -5.31
N SER A 64 11.03 5.04 -6.30
CA SER A 64 10.94 5.46 -7.70
C SER A 64 9.52 5.76 -8.11
N ALA A 65 9.36 6.54 -9.18
CA ALA A 65 8.05 6.81 -9.75
C ALA A 65 7.33 5.52 -10.15
N SER A 66 8.07 4.54 -10.65
CA SER A 66 7.47 3.25 -11.04
C SER A 66 6.97 2.46 -9.83
N VAL A 67 7.67 2.53 -8.70
CA VAL A 67 7.21 1.89 -7.45
C VAL A 67 5.94 2.58 -6.95
N LEU A 68 5.93 3.91 -6.92
CA LEU A 68 4.74 4.65 -6.47
C LEU A 68 3.53 4.38 -7.37
N ASP A 69 3.75 4.27 -8.67
CA ASP A 69 2.71 3.92 -9.62
C ASP A 69 2.18 2.50 -9.37
N ALA A 70 3.09 1.55 -9.14
CA ALA A 70 2.70 0.18 -8.83
C ALA A 70 1.90 0.09 -7.53
N LEU A 71 2.29 0.86 -6.50
CA LEU A 71 1.53 0.94 -5.24
C LEU A 71 0.14 1.52 -5.47
N SER A 72 0.04 2.56 -6.29
CA SER A 72 -1.24 3.18 -6.61
C SER A 72 -2.20 2.17 -7.23
N ARG A 73 -1.71 1.35 -8.14
CA ARG A 73 -2.51 0.29 -8.75
C ARG A 73 -2.86 -0.81 -7.75
N ALA A 74 -1.89 -1.24 -6.94
CA ALA A 74 -2.12 -2.30 -5.95
C ALA A 74 -3.15 -1.90 -4.91
N LEU A 75 -3.15 -0.64 -4.51
CA LEU A 75 -4.07 -0.12 -3.49
C LEU A 75 -5.36 0.44 -4.08
N LEU A 76 -5.54 0.34 -5.40
CA LEU A 76 -6.71 0.84 -6.11
C LEU A 76 -7.01 2.32 -5.80
N LEU A 77 -5.95 3.12 -5.79
CA LEU A 77 -6.08 4.54 -5.49
C LEU A 77 -6.78 5.26 -6.64
N ASP A 78 -7.65 6.21 -6.29
CA ASP A 78 -8.19 7.12 -7.28
C ASP A 78 -7.15 8.19 -7.63
N GLU A 79 -7.47 9.06 -8.57
CA GLU A 79 -6.53 10.07 -9.04
C GLU A 79 -6.09 11.02 -7.93
N ALA A 80 -7.02 11.48 -7.10
CA ALA A 80 -6.70 12.38 -6.01
C ALA A 80 -5.78 11.72 -4.97
N GLU A 81 -6.04 10.45 -4.65
CA GLU A 81 -5.22 9.69 -3.72
C GLU A 81 -3.82 9.45 -4.30
N ARG A 82 -3.74 9.15 -5.59
CA ARG A 82 -2.46 8.96 -6.26
C ARG A 82 -1.62 10.24 -6.22
N GLU A 83 -2.24 11.37 -6.50
CA GLU A 83 -1.56 12.67 -6.42
C GLU A 83 -1.07 12.93 -4.99
N HIS A 84 -1.89 12.63 -4.00
CA HIS A 84 -1.52 12.78 -2.61
C HIS A 84 -0.31 11.92 -2.24
N LEU A 85 -0.29 10.66 -2.71
CA LEU A 85 0.84 9.77 -2.48
C LEU A 85 2.13 10.35 -3.08
N LEU A 86 2.04 10.92 -4.27
CA LEU A 86 3.20 11.52 -4.93
C LEU A 86 3.73 12.75 -4.20
N ASP A 87 2.86 13.43 -3.46
CA ASP A 87 3.21 14.64 -2.70
C ASP A 87 3.76 14.35 -1.31
N LEU A 88 3.69 13.11 -0.85
CA LEU A 88 4.18 12.76 0.49
C LEU A 88 5.73 12.70 0.62
#